data_0fb4112cd20256d117554d2f47c4c723
#
_entry.id   0fb4112cd20256d117554d2f47c4c723
#
_cell.length_a   1.000
_cell.length_b   1.000
_cell.length_c   1.000
_cell.angle_alpha   90.00
_cell.angle_beta   90.00
_cell.angle_gamma   90.00
#
_symmetry.space_group_name_H-M   'P 1'
#
loop_
_entity.id
_entity.type
_entity.pdbx_description
1 polymer ?
#
loop_
_entity_poly.entity_id
_entity_poly.type
_entity_poly.pdbx_seq_one_letter_code
_entity_poly.pdbx_strand_id
1 'polypeptide(L)'
;EHAGVTIHCLQSAETLQFENIYPSSDPNLRLQNILGFADPLTTNDLVDVFADVFHLGPLASGDIEAPLFAELATRGTLALDGQGLLRLRQPGQVVLQMAPTTRNLVQHVRILKADTEEARLLTGCNSTRDALTELQSWGPSEILITDGSRGSSICSPEGMWEIPAYPPTDAVDPTGCGDTYLAGYVTARLKGLSPYQSAHIGAVAASHKLEYAGPLQASFEELSEQFLLKAEKIDSVTTDLH
;
A
#
# COMPACT_ATOMS: atom_id res chain seq x y z
N GLU A 1 -22.15 -7.14 -7.55
CA GLU A 1 -21.51 -6.35 -8.63
C GLU A 1 -21.24 -4.96 -8.09
N HIS A 2 -19.98 -4.60 -7.93
CA HIS A 2 -19.62 -3.21 -7.64
C HIS A 2 -19.67 -2.44 -8.96
N ALA A 3 -20.50 -1.41 -9.04
CA ALA A 3 -20.69 -0.61 -10.24
C ALA A 3 -19.33 -0.06 -10.75
N GLY A 4 -18.99 -0.39 -12.00
CA GLY A 4 -17.79 0.11 -12.69
C GLY A 4 -16.51 -0.73 -12.50
N VAL A 5 -16.54 -1.87 -11.82
CA VAL A 5 -15.39 -2.77 -11.67
C VAL A 5 -15.55 -4.00 -12.56
N THR A 6 -14.57 -4.25 -13.43
CA THR A 6 -14.48 -5.49 -14.20
C THR A 6 -13.58 -6.48 -13.44
N ILE A 7 -14.09 -7.69 -13.21
CA ILE A 7 -13.36 -8.74 -12.51
C ILE A 7 -12.88 -9.79 -13.51
N HIS A 8 -11.56 -10.02 -13.54
CA HIS A 8 -10.93 -11.10 -14.29
C HIS A 8 -10.41 -12.16 -13.30
N CYS A 9 -11.08 -13.32 -13.26
CA CYS A 9 -10.69 -14.43 -12.41
C CYS A 9 -9.83 -15.41 -13.19
N LEU A 10 -8.63 -15.70 -12.68
CA LEU A 10 -7.78 -16.76 -13.18
C LEU A 10 -8.08 -18.06 -12.44
N GLN A 11 -8.02 -19.18 -13.16
CA GLN A 11 -8.18 -20.51 -12.55
C GLN A 11 -6.86 -20.94 -11.92
N SER A 12 -6.94 -21.44 -10.69
CA SER A 12 -5.83 -22.02 -9.96
C SER A 12 -6.32 -23.24 -9.19
N ALA A 13 -5.43 -24.22 -8.95
CA ALA A 13 -5.77 -25.42 -8.20
C ALA A 13 -6.16 -25.11 -6.75
N GLU A 14 -5.54 -24.10 -6.17
CA GLU A 14 -5.80 -23.59 -4.83
C GLU A 14 -5.92 -22.09 -4.86
N THR A 15 -6.46 -21.50 -3.79
CA THR A 15 -6.40 -20.05 -3.55
C THR A 15 -5.43 -19.74 -2.42
N LEU A 16 -4.88 -18.52 -2.43
CA LEU A 16 -4.05 -18.07 -1.32
C LEU A 16 -4.94 -17.91 -0.07
N GLN A 17 -4.59 -18.63 1.01
CA GLN A 17 -5.34 -18.66 2.25
C GLN A 17 -4.46 -18.29 3.43
N PHE A 18 -4.94 -17.34 4.24
CA PHE A 18 -4.35 -16.98 5.52
C PHE A 18 -5.26 -17.36 6.68
N GLU A 19 -4.65 -17.91 7.72
CA GLU A 19 -5.28 -18.06 9.03
C GLU A 19 -4.71 -17.04 9.99
N ASN A 20 -5.58 -16.21 10.58
CA ASN A 20 -5.19 -15.25 11.61
C ASN A 20 -5.57 -15.82 12.97
N ILE A 21 -4.58 -15.96 13.85
CA ILE A 21 -4.76 -16.45 15.21
C ILE A 21 -4.48 -15.30 16.17
N TYR A 22 -5.46 -14.99 17.02
CA TYR A 22 -5.36 -13.99 18.08
C TYR A 22 -5.29 -14.72 19.42
N PRO A 23 -4.09 -14.88 20.02
CA PRO A 23 -3.95 -15.54 21.31
C PRO A 23 -4.70 -14.76 22.38
N SER A 24 -5.48 -15.46 23.21
CA SER A 24 -6.23 -14.84 24.32
C SER A 24 -5.31 -14.23 25.40
N SER A 25 -4.02 -14.58 25.40
CA SER A 25 -3.02 -14.08 26.34
C SER A 25 -2.50 -12.68 26.01
N ASP A 26 -2.60 -12.25 24.73
CA ASP A 26 -2.17 -10.93 24.28
C ASP A 26 -3.04 -10.48 23.08
N PRO A 27 -3.97 -9.54 23.29
CA PRO A 27 -4.84 -9.05 22.22
C PRO A 27 -4.11 -8.24 21.13
N ASN A 28 -2.86 -7.83 21.37
CA ASN A 28 -2.05 -7.13 20.39
C ASN A 28 -1.23 -8.08 19.52
N LEU A 29 -1.14 -9.35 19.89
CA LEU A 29 -0.40 -10.35 19.14
C LEU A 29 -1.32 -10.99 18.09
N ARG A 30 -0.92 -10.90 16.83
CA ARG A 30 -1.52 -11.62 15.72
C ARG A 30 -0.50 -12.58 15.12
N LEU A 31 -0.79 -13.87 15.19
CA LEU A 31 -0.04 -14.88 14.44
C LEU A 31 -0.76 -15.12 13.11
N GLN A 32 0.00 -15.28 12.04
CA GLN A 32 -0.54 -15.57 10.71
C GLN A 32 0.10 -16.84 10.16
N ASN A 33 -0.73 -17.73 9.66
CA ASN A 33 -0.30 -18.90 8.90
C ASN A 33 -0.76 -18.80 7.45
N ILE A 34 0.04 -19.31 6.53
CA ILE A 34 -0.34 -19.51 5.13
C ILE A 34 -0.75 -20.98 5.00
N LEU A 35 -1.97 -21.23 4.53
CA LEU A 35 -2.53 -22.57 4.38
C LEU A 35 -2.50 -23.08 2.94
N GLY A 36 -2.54 -22.20 1.95
CA GLY A 36 -2.54 -22.53 0.54
C GLY A 36 -2.04 -21.37 -0.33
N PHE A 37 -1.70 -21.67 -1.57
CA PHE A 37 -1.19 -20.70 -2.54
C PHE A 37 -1.93 -20.83 -3.87
N ALA A 38 -2.36 -19.70 -4.43
CA ALA A 38 -2.76 -19.64 -5.83
C ALA A 38 -1.53 -19.73 -6.74
N ASP A 39 -1.72 -20.09 -8.01
CA ASP A 39 -0.66 -20.00 -9.01
C ASP A 39 -0.21 -18.54 -9.17
N PRO A 40 1.08 -18.27 -9.44
CA PRO A 40 1.57 -16.93 -9.68
C PRO A 40 0.93 -16.29 -10.92
N LEU A 41 0.76 -14.96 -10.87
CA LEU A 41 0.44 -14.17 -12.07
C LEU A 41 1.65 -14.11 -12.99
N THR A 42 1.41 -14.44 -14.27
CA THR A 42 2.42 -14.48 -15.33
C THR A 42 2.16 -13.39 -16.37
N THR A 43 3.12 -13.19 -17.27
CA THR A 43 2.95 -12.27 -18.41
C THR A 43 1.80 -12.66 -19.33
N ASN A 44 1.51 -13.95 -19.47
CA ASN A 44 0.42 -14.44 -20.31
C ASN A 44 -0.97 -14.09 -19.78
N ASP A 45 -1.10 -13.91 -18.47
CA ASP A 45 -2.39 -13.62 -17.82
C ASP A 45 -2.85 -12.18 -18.05
N LEU A 46 -1.94 -11.27 -18.39
CA LEU A 46 -2.20 -9.85 -18.55
C LEU A 46 -1.83 -9.29 -19.94
N VAL A 47 -1.72 -10.15 -20.97
CA VAL A 47 -1.33 -9.77 -22.35
C VAL A 47 -2.18 -8.62 -22.89
N ASP A 48 -3.49 -8.70 -22.72
CA ASP A 48 -4.46 -7.74 -23.27
C ASP A 48 -4.92 -6.69 -22.23
N VAL A 49 -4.23 -6.59 -21.09
CA VAL A 49 -4.57 -5.61 -20.06
C VAL A 49 -3.73 -4.35 -20.24
N PHE A 50 -4.41 -3.22 -20.43
CA PHE A 50 -3.82 -1.88 -20.55
C PHE A 50 -4.42 -0.97 -19.47
N ALA A 51 -3.56 -0.20 -18.79
CA ALA A 51 -3.98 0.73 -17.76
C ALA A 51 -2.95 1.87 -17.61
N ASP A 52 -3.38 3.04 -17.17
CA ASP A 52 -2.48 4.14 -16.81
C ASP A 52 -1.66 3.80 -15.57
N VAL A 53 -2.28 3.05 -14.64
CA VAL A 53 -1.63 2.55 -13.42
C VAL A 53 -2.02 1.10 -13.16
N PHE A 54 -1.03 0.27 -12.87
CA PHE A 54 -1.17 -1.07 -12.32
C PHE A 54 -0.90 -1.02 -10.83
N HIS A 55 -1.94 -1.22 -10.02
CA HIS A 55 -1.80 -1.34 -8.56
C HIS A 55 -1.58 -2.81 -8.23
N LEU A 56 -0.36 -3.15 -7.82
CA LEU A 56 0.07 -4.51 -7.49
C LEU A 56 0.01 -4.71 -5.97
N GLY A 57 -0.83 -5.64 -5.53
CA GLY A 57 -1.01 -6.01 -4.12
C GLY A 57 -0.69 -7.49 -3.87
N PRO A 58 0.55 -7.98 -4.13
CA PRO A 58 0.90 -9.36 -3.82
C PRO A 58 0.84 -9.60 -2.31
N LEU A 59 0.38 -10.78 -1.90
CA LEU A 59 0.29 -11.15 -0.49
C LEU A 59 1.48 -11.99 -0.02
N ALA A 60 2.18 -12.63 -0.97
CA ALA A 60 3.43 -13.35 -0.70
C ALA A 60 4.43 -13.16 -1.85
N SER A 61 5.70 -13.38 -1.55
CA SER A 61 6.77 -13.28 -2.55
C SER A 61 6.58 -14.34 -3.63
N GLY A 62 6.58 -13.92 -4.90
CA GLY A 62 6.34 -14.81 -6.03
C GLY A 62 4.88 -15.01 -6.41
N ASP A 63 3.92 -14.30 -5.80
CA ASP A 63 2.53 -14.23 -6.30
C ASP A 63 2.45 -13.56 -7.68
N ILE A 64 3.44 -12.76 -8.01
CA ILE A 64 3.62 -12.11 -9.30
C ILE A 64 5.01 -12.48 -9.81
N GLU A 65 5.10 -13.06 -11.01
CA GLU A 65 6.39 -13.41 -11.59
C GLU A 65 7.24 -12.18 -11.91
N ALA A 66 8.55 -12.31 -11.73
CA ALA A 66 9.49 -11.20 -11.94
C ALA A 66 9.43 -10.59 -13.36
N PRO A 67 9.29 -11.34 -14.45
CA PRO A 67 9.18 -10.78 -15.80
C PRO A 67 7.98 -9.85 -15.97
N LEU A 68 6.87 -10.11 -15.25
CA LEU A 68 5.66 -9.32 -15.34
C LEU A 68 5.84 -7.87 -14.84
N PHE A 69 6.69 -7.64 -13.85
CA PHE A 69 7.02 -6.27 -13.39
C PHE A 69 7.64 -5.43 -14.51
N ALA A 70 8.66 -5.98 -15.20
CA ALA A 70 9.32 -5.30 -16.30
C ALA A 70 8.35 -5.02 -17.45
N GLU A 71 7.50 -5.99 -17.77
CA GLU A 71 6.53 -5.88 -18.87
C GLU A 71 5.45 -4.84 -18.58
N LEU A 72 4.81 -4.89 -17.41
CA LEU A 72 3.79 -3.92 -17.02
C LEU A 72 4.34 -2.49 -16.93
N ALA A 73 5.61 -2.33 -16.50
CA ALA A 73 6.26 -1.02 -16.45
C ALA A 73 6.41 -0.36 -17.83
N THR A 74 6.36 -1.14 -18.93
CA THR A 74 6.34 -0.58 -20.31
C THR A 74 4.95 -0.14 -20.75
N ARG A 75 3.90 -0.56 -20.06
CA ARG A 75 2.49 -0.32 -20.41
C ARG A 75 1.84 0.75 -19.55
N GLY A 76 2.34 0.98 -18.33
CA GLY A 76 1.80 1.96 -17.41
C GLY A 76 2.63 2.13 -16.15
N THR A 77 2.17 2.97 -15.25
CA THR A 77 2.82 3.21 -13.96
C THR A 77 2.58 2.03 -13.01
N LEU A 78 3.63 1.49 -12.39
CA LEU A 78 3.48 0.49 -11.34
C LEU A 78 3.40 1.14 -9.96
N ALA A 79 2.33 0.85 -9.22
CA ALA A 79 2.18 1.10 -7.80
C ALA A 79 2.17 -0.25 -7.06
N LEU A 80 3.04 -0.42 -6.07
CA LEU A 80 3.24 -1.70 -5.39
C LEU A 80 3.09 -1.56 -3.88
N ASP A 81 2.31 -2.46 -3.26
CA ASP A 81 2.38 -2.71 -1.83
C ASP A 81 3.56 -3.65 -1.53
N GLY A 82 4.51 -3.19 -0.70
CA GLY A 82 5.75 -3.89 -0.37
C GLY A 82 5.55 -5.15 0.48
N GLN A 83 4.39 -5.32 1.11
CA GLN A 83 4.07 -6.44 1.99
C GLN A 83 4.37 -7.80 1.34
N GLY A 84 3.93 -7.98 0.09
CA GLY A 84 4.14 -9.22 -0.64
C GLY A 84 5.60 -9.51 -1.00
N LEU A 85 6.48 -8.52 -0.96
CA LEU A 85 7.91 -8.73 -1.22
C LEU A 85 8.64 -9.44 -0.06
N LEU A 86 8.06 -9.39 1.13
CA LEU A 86 8.68 -9.85 2.38
C LEU A 86 8.13 -11.19 2.88
N ARG A 87 6.87 -11.51 2.60
CA ARG A 87 6.26 -12.75 3.08
C ARG A 87 6.73 -13.92 2.22
N LEU A 88 7.51 -14.82 2.81
CA LEU A 88 7.97 -16.02 2.09
C LEU A 88 6.79 -16.91 1.69
N ARG A 89 6.82 -17.40 0.47
CA ARG A 89 5.83 -18.32 -0.09
C ARG A 89 6.10 -19.76 0.41
N GLN A 90 5.73 -20.01 1.67
CA GLN A 90 5.84 -21.31 2.30
C GLN A 90 4.64 -21.57 3.23
N PRO A 91 4.15 -22.83 3.31
CA PRO A 91 3.09 -23.18 4.25
C PRO A 91 3.52 -22.98 5.70
N GLY A 92 2.54 -22.70 6.57
CA GLY A 92 2.76 -22.52 7.99
C GLY A 92 2.91 -21.07 8.39
N GLN A 93 3.59 -20.82 9.50
CA GLN A 93 3.73 -19.48 10.04
C GLN A 93 4.38 -18.53 9.03
N VAL A 94 3.80 -17.32 8.88
CA VAL A 94 4.36 -16.28 8.02
C VAL A 94 5.77 -15.92 8.48
N VAL A 95 6.71 -16.02 7.56
CA VAL A 95 8.09 -15.60 7.75
C VAL A 95 8.34 -14.36 6.89
N LEU A 96 8.79 -13.29 7.51
CA LEU A 96 9.16 -12.06 6.80
C LEU A 96 10.65 -12.08 6.50
N GLN A 97 10.98 -12.09 5.22
CA GLN A 97 12.35 -12.07 4.74
C GLN A 97 12.43 -11.45 3.34
N MET A 98 13.32 -10.52 3.14
CA MET A 98 13.60 -9.97 1.82
C MET A 98 14.28 -11.02 0.93
N ALA A 99 13.70 -11.30 -0.24
CA ALA A 99 14.33 -12.14 -1.24
C ALA A 99 15.49 -11.41 -1.93
N PRO A 100 16.57 -12.11 -2.36
CA PRO A 100 17.69 -11.49 -3.07
C PRO A 100 17.28 -10.73 -4.34
N THR A 101 16.18 -11.13 -4.96
CA THR A 101 15.63 -10.55 -6.18
C THR A 101 14.75 -9.33 -5.96
N THR A 102 14.37 -9.01 -4.72
CA THR A 102 13.41 -7.94 -4.37
C THR A 102 13.83 -6.60 -4.98
N ARG A 103 15.10 -6.22 -4.87
CA ARG A 103 15.62 -4.97 -5.42
C ARG A 103 15.45 -4.88 -6.94
N ASN A 104 15.63 -6.02 -7.65
CA ASN A 104 15.44 -6.10 -9.10
C ASN A 104 13.97 -5.98 -9.53
N LEU A 105 13.02 -6.28 -8.65
CA LEU A 105 11.60 -6.06 -8.91
C LEU A 105 11.24 -4.60 -8.68
N VAL A 106 11.69 -4.05 -7.56
CA VAL A 106 11.36 -2.68 -7.12
C VAL A 106 11.88 -1.62 -8.10
N GLN A 107 12.96 -1.85 -8.83
CA GLN A 107 13.45 -0.91 -9.85
C GLN A 107 12.45 -0.56 -10.95
N HIS A 108 11.45 -1.44 -11.20
CA HIS A 108 10.39 -1.23 -12.19
C HIS A 108 9.17 -0.47 -11.60
N VAL A 109 9.15 -0.29 -10.30
CA VAL A 109 8.04 0.34 -9.57
C VAL A 109 8.26 1.84 -9.50
N ARG A 110 7.21 2.61 -9.79
CA ARG A 110 7.24 4.07 -9.64
C ARG A 110 6.77 4.51 -8.25
N ILE A 111 5.71 3.89 -7.74
CA ILE A 111 5.11 4.21 -6.44
C ILE A 111 5.25 2.98 -5.55
N LEU A 112 6.03 3.07 -4.50
CA LEU A 112 6.23 1.99 -3.53
C LEU A 112 5.62 2.38 -2.19
N LYS A 113 4.72 1.55 -1.66
CA LYS A 113 4.21 1.67 -0.29
C LYS A 113 4.77 0.54 0.56
N ALA A 114 5.15 0.85 1.78
CA ALA A 114 5.48 -0.10 2.84
C ALA A 114 4.98 0.45 4.18
N ASP A 115 4.83 -0.41 5.19
CA ASP A 115 4.76 0.07 6.56
C ASP A 115 6.17 0.24 7.17
N THR A 116 6.25 0.81 8.39
CA THR A 116 7.52 1.08 9.06
C THR A 116 8.34 -0.19 9.31
N GLU A 117 7.71 -1.32 9.64
CA GLU A 117 8.42 -2.58 9.86
C GLU A 117 8.90 -3.18 8.55
N GLU A 118 8.06 -3.16 7.53
CA GLU A 118 8.39 -3.60 6.17
C GLU A 118 9.55 -2.78 5.60
N ALA A 119 9.50 -1.45 5.73
CA ALA A 119 10.57 -0.57 5.29
C ALA A 119 11.89 -0.86 6.01
N ARG A 120 11.85 -1.11 7.32
CA ARG A 120 13.03 -1.51 8.10
C ARG A 120 13.60 -2.85 7.65
N LEU A 121 12.75 -3.83 7.36
CA LEU A 121 13.17 -5.15 6.87
C LEU A 121 13.75 -5.09 5.45
N LEU A 122 13.17 -4.26 4.59
CA LEU A 122 13.66 -4.06 3.23
C LEU A 122 15.05 -3.40 3.21
N THR A 123 15.22 -2.35 4.02
CA THR A 123 16.41 -1.48 3.92
C THR A 123 17.47 -1.77 4.97
N GLY A 124 17.10 -2.36 6.11
CA GLY A 124 17.95 -2.45 7.30
C GLY A 124 18.12 -1.12 8.05
N CYS A 125 17.45 -0.05 7.62
CA CYS A 125 17.53 1.27 8.25
C CYS A 125 16.68 1.34 9.51
N ASN A 126 17.16 2.10 10.52
CA ASN A 126 16.42 2.31 11.77
C ASN A 126 15.56 3.58 11.77
N SER A 127 15.83 4.52 10.87
CA SER A 127 15.02 5.74 10.72
C SER A 127 14.19 5.68 9.44
N THR A 128 12.95 6.19 9.50
CA THR A 128 12.06 6.29 8.35
C THR A 128 12.68 7.14 7.23
N ARG A 129 13.38 8.21 7.60
CA ARG A 129 14.06 9.08 6.64
C ARG A 129 15.15 8.36 5.84
N ASP A 130 15.98 7.56 6.53
CA ASP A 130 17.03 6.78 5.87
C ASP A 130 16.42 5.67 5.01
N ALA A 131 15.33 5.03 5.48
CA ALA A 131 14.60 4.03 4.72
C ALA A 131 13.99 4.62 3.44
N LEU A 132 13.39 5.82 3.50
CA LEU A 132 12.89 6.53 2.31
C LEU A 132 14.01 6.78 1.30
N THR A 133 15.16 7.25 1.76
CA THR A 133 16.33 7.52 0.90
C THR A 133 16.89 6.25 0.27
N GLU A 134 17.00 5.18 1.05
CA GLU A 134 17.50 3.89 0.56
C GLU A 134 16.52 3.30 -0.48
N LEU A 135 15.21 3.27 -0.19
CA LEU A 135 14.19 2.77 -1.14
C LEU A 135 14.16 3.59 -2.43
N GLN A 136 14.35 4.90 -2.34
CA GLN A 136 14.44 5.76 -3.53
C GLN A 136 15.64 5.38 -4.41
N SER A 137 16.76 4.98 -3.81
CA SER A 137 17.95 4.53 -4.53
C SER A 137 17.73 3.24 -5.33
N TRP A 138 16.66 2.48 -5.04
CA TRP A 138 16.30 1.26 -5.75
C TRP A 138 15.52 1.49 -7.03
N GLY A 139 15.00 2.72 -7.27
CA GLY A 139 14.29 3.08 -8.50
C GLY A 139 12.97 3.81 -8.33
N PRO A 140 12.15 3.53 -7.31
CA PRO A 140 10.88 4.23 -7.12
C PRO A 140 11.07 5.73 -6.99
N SER A 141 10.24 6.49 -7.68
CA SER A 141 10.26 7.96 -7.57
C SER A 141 9.36 8.47 -6.44
N GLU A 142 8.37 7.71 -6.04
CA GLU A 142 7.43 8.05 -4.97
C GLU A 142 7.40 6.89 -3.96
N ILE A 143 7.76 7.16 -2.70
CA ILE A 143 7.81 6.17 -1.63
C ILE A 143 6.89 6.63 -0.50
N LEU A 144 6.06 5.71 0.00
CA LEU A 144 5.08 5.92 1.06
C LEU A 144 5.39 4.95 2.19
N ILE A 145 5.75 5.45 3.38
CA ILE A 145 5.94 4.63 4.57
C ILE A 145 4.83 4.97 5.56
N THR A 146 3.91 4.03 5.77
CA THR A 146 2.77 4.19 6.69
C THR A 146 3.13 3.71 8.10
N ASP A 147 2.60 4.40 9.12
CA ASP A 147 2.86 4.12 10.54
C ASP A 147 1.58 4.12 11.39
N GLY A 148 0.53 3.55 10.84
CA GLY A 148 -0.77 3.40 11.51
C GLY A 148 -1.31 4.72 12.06
N SER A 149 -1.59 4.78 13.36
CA SER A 149 -2.12 5.97 14.03
C SER A 149 -1.13 7.14 14.13
N ARG A 150 0.15 6.93 13.78
CA ARG A 150 1.16 8.00 13.74
C ARG A 150 1.21 8.72 12.40
N GLY A 151 0.49 8.21 11.38
CA GLY A 151 0.43 8.81 10.06
C GLY A 151 1.34 8.13 9.05
N SER A 152 1.99 8.89 8.20
CA SER A 152 2.89 8.37 7.18
C SER A 152 3.96 9.38 6.79
N SER A 153 5.08 8.88 6.27
CA SER A 153 6.15 9.69 5.68
C SER A 153 6.22 9.41 4.19
N ILE A 154 6.35 10.44 3.38
CA ILE A 154 6.46 10.29 1.94
C ILE A 154 7.72 10.95 1.39
N CYS A 155 8.24 10.36 0.33
CA CYS A 155 9.34 10.92 -0.47
C CYS A 155 8.96 10.92 -1.95
N SER A 156 9.24 12.01 -2.63
CA SER A 156 9.11 12.16 -4.09
C SER A 156 10.18 13.10 -4.63
N PRO A 157 10.29 13.29 -5.96
CA PRO A 157 11.16 14.31 -6.53
C PRO A 157 10.84 15.75 -6.08
N GLU A 158 9.62 15.99 -5.60
CA GLU A 158 9.17 17.30 -5.12
C GLU A 158 9.58 17.56 -3.66
N GLY A 159 9.91 16.54 -2.88
CA GLY A 159 10.33 16.65 -1.48
C GLY A 159 9.99 15.46 -0.61
N MET A 160 10.17 15.65 0.70
CA MET A 160 9.78 14.70 1.73
C MET A 160 8.81 15.38 2.70
N TRP A 161 7.76 14.67 3.10
CA TRP A 161 6.73 15.19 4.02
C TRP A 161 6.30 14.13 5.03
N GLU A 162 5.95 14.61 6.22
CA GLU A 162 5.22 13.86 7.21
C GLU A 162 3.72 14.18 7.07
N ILE A 163 2.91 13.15 6.96
CA ILE A 163 1.47 13.25 6.81
C ILE A 163 0.82 12.77 8.09
N PRO A 164 0.00 13.58 8.76
CA PRO A 164 -0.65 13.17 9.99
C PRO A 164 -1.67 12.05 9.74
N ALA A 165 -1.88 11.21 10.74
CA ALA A 165 -3.03 10.32 10.72
C ALA A 165 -4.33 11.14 10.87
N TYR A 166 -5.37 10.68 10.20
CA TYR A 166 -6.73 11.19 10.38
C TYR A 166 -7.48 10.21 11.28
N PRO A 167 -7.72 10.55 12.56
CA PRO A 167 -8.38 9.62 13.47
C PRO A 167 -9.81 9.34 12.98
N PRO A 168 -10.24 8.05 12.94
CA PRO A 168 -11.61 7.68 12.65
C PRO A 168 -12.53 8.06 13.82
N THR A 169 -13.83 8.08 13.58
CA THR A 169 -14.84 8.20 14.66
C THR A 169 -14.81 6.94 15.53
N ASP A 170 -14.80 5.77 14.91
CA ASP A 170 -14.71 4.47 15.56
C ASP A 170 -13.75 3.57 14.77
N ALA A 171 -12.91 2.82 15.46
CA ALA A 171 -12.00 1.86 14.82
C ALA A 171 -12.65 0.46 14.85
N VAL A 172 -13.08 -0.02 13.68
CA VAL A 172 -13.81 -1.30 13.54
C VAL A 172 -12.92 -2.41 12.96
N ASP A 173 -12.27 -2.16 11.81
CA ASP A 173 -11.47 -3.18 11.12
C ASP A 173 -10.27 -2.56 10.39
N PRO A 174 -9.03 -2.83 10.85
CA PRO A 174 -7.82 -2.31 10.23
C PRO A 174 -7.41 -3.04 8.94
N THR A 175 -8.08 -4.15 8.60
CA THR A 175 -7.73 -4.96 7.43
C THR A 175 -7.96 -4.17 6.15
N GLY A 176 -6.92 -4.06 5.31
CA GLY A 176 -6.97 -3.34 4.04
C GLY A 176 -6.81 -1.81 4.14
N CYS A 177 -6.51 -1.25 5.33
CA CYS A 177 -6.22 0.18 5.44
C CYS A 177 -4.99 0.58 4.62
N GLY A 178 -3.94 -0.25 4.58
CA GLY A 178 -2.74 -0.03 3.77
C GLY A 178 -3.05 -0.02 2.28
N ASP A 179 -3.80 -1.02 1.80
CA ASP A 179 -4.25 -1.11 0.40
C ASP A 179 -5.10 0.10 0.02
N THR A 180 -6.02 0.49 0.91
CA THR A 180 -6.89 1.66 0.72
C THR A 180 -6.10 2.97 0.70
N TYR A 181 -5.07 3.10 1.54
CA TYR A 181 -4.15 4.24 1.51
C TYR A 181 -3.50 4.37 0.13
N LEU A 182 -2.90 3.27 -0.37
CA LEU A 182 -2.24 3.27 -1.67
C LEU A 182 -3.24 3.53 -2.82
N ALA A 183 -4.43 2.94 -2.77
CA ALA A 183 -5.47 3.17 -3.76
C ALA A 183 -5.93 4.65 -3.79
N GLY A 184 -6.14 5.26 -2.62
CA GLY A 184 -6.47 6.68 -2.50
C GLY A 184 -5.36 7.59 -3.03
N TYR A 185 -4.10 7.28 -2.68
CA TYR A 185 -2.94 7.99 -3.19
C TYR A 185 -2.87 7.94 -4.72
N VAL A 186 -2.91 6.74 -5.30
CA VAL A 186 -2.84 6.53 -6.76
C VAL A 186 -3.98 7.24 -7.48
N THR A 187 -5.20 7.14 -6.96
CA THR A 187 -6.37 7.82 -7.55
C THR A 187 -6.18 9.33 -7.56
N ALA A 188 -5.68 9.90 -6.46
CA ALA A 188 -5.40 11.34 -6.38
C ALA A 188 -4.28 11.75 -7.36
N ARG A 189 -3.22 10.93 -7.51
CA ARG A 189 -2.15 11.17 -8.51
C ARG A 189 -2.70 11.15 -9.94
N LEU A 190 -3.60 10.21 -10.26
CA LEU A 190 -4.28 10.14 -11.57
C LEU A 190 -5.15 11.38 -11.84
N LYS A 191 -5.72 11.99 -10.80
CA LYS A 191 -6.48 13.24 -10.90
C LYS A 191 -5.59 14.50 -10.91
N GLY A 192 -4.27 14.34 -10.91
CA GLY A 192 -3.30 15.44 -11.06
C GLY A 192 -2.94 16.16 -9.76
N LEU A 193 -3.30 15.62 -8.59
CA LEU A 193 -2.89 16.18 -7.31
C LEU A 193 -1.37 15.96 -7.08
N SER A 194 -0.74 16.87 -6.32
CA SER A 194 0.67 16.72 -5.92
C SER A 194 0.88 15.47 -5.03
N PRO A 195 2.11 14.94 -4.90
CA PRO A 195 2.40 13.85 -3.97
C PRO A 195 1.94 14.14 -2.54
N TYR A 196 2.16 15.36 -2.05
CA TYR A 196 1.70 15.80 -0.74
C TYR A 196 0.19 15.69 -0.57
N GLN A 197 -0.58 16.29 -1.49
CA GLN A 197 -2.04 16.25 -1.46
C GLN A 197 -2.57 14.82 -1.59
N SER A 198 -1.96 14.02 -2.48
CA SER A 198 -2.35 12.62 -2.70
C SER A 198 -2.14 11.76 -1.45
N ALA A 199 -1.08 12.00 -0.68
CA ALA A 199 -0.83 11.30 0.57
C ALA A 199 -1.88 11.65 1.66
N HIS A 200 -2.35 12.89 1.70
CA HIS A 200 -3.46 13.27 2.56
C HIS A 200 -4.76 12.54 2.17
N ILE A 201 -5.06 12.46 0.87
CA ILE A 201 -6.22 11.69 0.37
C ILE A 201 -6.10 10.21 0.76
N GLY A 202 -4.91 9.61 0.60
CA GLY A 202 -4.64 8.25 1.05
C GLY A 202 -4.87 8.05 2.54
N ALA A 203 -4.41 8.99 3.37
CA ALA A 203 -4.58 8.94 4.82
C ALA A 203 -6.06 9.10 5.24
N VAL A 204 -6.82 9.97 4.57
CA VAL A 204 -8.27 10.12 4.78
C VAL A 204 -9.00 8.84 4.37
N ALA A 205 -8.65 8.25 3.21
CA ALA A 205 -9.25 7.01 2.73
C ALA A 205 -9.01 5.84 3.70
N ALA A 206 -7.78 5.70 4.23
CA ALA A 206 -7.45 4.68 5.23
C ALA A 206 -8.23 4.88 6.54
N SER A 207 -8.43 6.13 6.97
CA SER A 207 -9.25 6.46 8.13
C SER A 207 -10.70 6.03 7.96
N HIS A 208 -11.31 6.34 6.81
CA HIS A 208 -12.67 5.90 6.48
C HIS A 208 -12.80 4.38 6.42
N LYS A 209 -11.80 3.71 5.80
CA LYS A 209 -11.79 2.24 5.74
C LYS A 209 -11.78 1.61 7.14
N LEU A 210 -11.10 2.22 8.09
CA LEU A 210 -10.98 1.73 9.45
C LEU A 210 -12.34 1.69 10.18
N GLU A 211 -13.31 2.53 9.79
CA GLU A 211 -14.64 2.64 10.39
C GLU A 211 -15.61 1.52 9.98
N TYR A 212 -15.25 0.69 8.99
CA TYR A 212 -16.14 -0.33 8.44
C TYR A 212 -15.41 -1.65 8.17
N ALA A 213 -16.11 -2.76 8.36
CA ALA A 213 -15.69 -4.04 7.81
C ALA A 213 -15.93 -4.09 6.30
N GLY A 214 -15.00 -4.67 5.53
CA GLY A 214 -15.09 -4.76 4.06
C GLY A 214 -14.44 -3.57 3.34
N PRO A 215 -14.71 -3.38 2.03
CA PRO A 215 -14.06 -2.36 1.22
C PRO A 215 -14.51 -0.94 1.58
N LEU A 216 -13.68 0.05 1.21
CA LEU A 216 -14.00 1.46 1.33
C LEU A 216 -15.33 1.78 0.61
N GLN A 217 -16.19 2.55 1.27
CA GLN A 217 -17.49 2.96 0.72
C GLN A 217 -17.54 4.43 0.30
N ALA A 218 -16.56 5.24 0.72
CA ALA A 218 -16.50 6.66 0.38
C ALA A 218 -16.05 6.87 -1.08
N SER A 219 -16.67 7.84 -1.75
CA SER A 219 -16.25 8.33 -3.06
C SER A 219 -14.99 9.20 -2.97
N PHE A 220 -14.33 9.43 -4.10
CA PHE A 220 -13.17 10.33 -4.16
C PHE A 220 -13.55 11.77 -3.80
N GLU A 221 -14.73 12.21 -4.19
CA GLU A 221 -15.28 13.53 -3.92
C GLU A 221 -15.44 13.73 -2.40
N GLU A 222 -16.03 12.77 -1.68
CA GLU A 222 -16.20 12.82 -0.23
C GLU A 222 -14.85 12.85 0.50
N LEU A 223 -13.87 12.06 0.04
CA LEU A 223 -12.51 12.07 0.60
C LEU A 223 -11.83 13.42 0.39
N SER A 224 -12.01 14.02 -0.78
CA SER A 224 -11.43 15.31 -1.14
C SER A 224 -12.03 16.46 -0.33
N GLU A 225 -13.33 16.47 -0.13
CA GLU A 225 -14.02 17.45 0.73
C GLU A 225 -13.52 17.37 2.16
N GLN A 226 -13.35 16.18 2.70
CA GLN A 226 -12.82 16.00 4.05
C GLN A 226 -11.37 16.47 4.19
N PHE A 227 -10.55 16.22 3.19
CA PHE A 227 -9.18 16.75 3.17
C PHE A 227 -9.20 18.28 3.21
N LEU A 228 -10.00 18.94 2.37
CA LEU A 228 -10.12 20.40 2.33
C LEU A 228 -10.60 20.99 3.65
N LEU A 229 -11.65 20.42 4.25
CA LEU A 229 -12.18 20.87 5.55
C LEU A 229 -11.15 20.74 6.69
N LYS A 230 -10.25 19.76 6.62
CA LYS A 230 -9.21 19.57 7.64
C LYS A 230 -7.98 20.45 7.35
N ALA A 231 -7.65 20.70 6.08
CA ALA A 231 -6.59 21.62 5.70
C ALA A 231 -6.87 23.06 6.16
N GLU A 232 -8.11 23.55 5.99
CA GLU A 232 -8.53 24.88 6.49
C GLU A 232 -8.41 25.02 8.02
N LYS A 233 -8.63 23.93 8.76
CA LYS A 233 -8.47 23.93 10.23
C LYS A 233 -6.99 23.97 10.65
N ILE A 234 -6.10 23.34 9.90
CA ILE A 234 -4.65 23.37 10.18
C ILE A 234 -4.10 24.78 9.92
N ASP A 235 -4.50 25.41 8.82
CA ASP A 235 -4.07 26.77 8.49
C ASP A 235 -4.63 27.82 9.48
N SER A 236 -5.84 27.65 10.01
CA SER A 236 -6.43 28.54 11.01
C SER A 236 -5.71 28.48 12.37
N VAL A 237 -5.25 27.30 12.78
CA VAL A 237 -4.50 27.13 14.05
C VAL A 237 -3.09 27.72 13.97
N THR A 238 -2.47 27.72 12.78
CA THR A 238 -1.14 28.33 12.57
C THR A 238 -1.19 29.85 12.50
N THR A 239 -2.34 30.44 12.15
CA THR A 239 -2.51 31.89 12.06
C THR A 239 -2.76 32.54 13.44
N ASP A 240 -3.27 31.80 14.42
CA ASP A 240 -3.52 32.29 15.79
C ASP A 240 -2.28 32.24 16.71
N LEU A 241 -1.12 31.83 16.18
CA LEU A 241 0.15 31.73 16.92
C LEU A 241 1.20 32.80 16.52
N HIS A 242 0.76 33.88 15.84
CA HIS A 242 1.61 35.05 15.50
C HIS A 242 1.05 36.36 16.11
#